data_64a2500ef2d5525d6d50f3d71cc7ef8c
#
_entry.id   64a2500ef2d5525d6d50f3d71cc7ef8c
#
_cell.length_a   1.000
_cell.length_b   1.000
_cell.length_c   1.000
_cell.angle_alpha   90.00
_cell.angle_beta   90.00
_cell.angle_gamma   90.00
#
_symmetry.space_group_name_H-M   'P 1'
#
loop_
_entity.id
_entity.type
_entity.pdbx_description
1 polymer ?
#
loop_
_entity_poly.entity_id
_entity_poly.type
_entity_poly.pdbx_seq_one_letter_code
_entity_poly.pdbx_strand_id
1 'polypeptide(L)'
;MTHRILVFYGSYRSDRMGIRLAHFVVEGLRARGDDVELIDAKEVGLPMLDRMYKEHPKGQAPAVLETLAGKIRDADGFLFVTGEYNWGIQPGLKNLTDHFLEEWFWRPAAIASYSAGRFAG
;
A
#
# COMPACT_ATOMS: atom_id res chain seq x y z
N MET A 1 13.11 19.04 5.65
CA MET A 1 12.87 17.86 6.50
C MET A 1 12.46 16.69 5.63
N THR A 2 13.08 15.55 5.82
CA THR A 2 12.79 14.33 5.05
C THR A 2 11.73 13.50 5.77
N HIS A 3 10.72 13.07 5.05
CA HIS A 3 9.72 12.14 5.57
C HIS A 3 9.88 10.79 4.92
N ARG A 4 9.60 9.73 5.67
CA ARG A 4 9.55 8.38 5.12
C ARG A 4 8.12 8.07 4.72
N ILE A 5 7.92 7.90 3.42
CA ILE A 5 6.60 7.67 2.83
C ILE A 5 6.55 6.30 2.17
N LEU A 6 5.54 5.52 2.49
CA LEU A 6 5.26 4.29 1.76
C LEU A 6 4.14 4.56 0.74
N VAL A 7 4.40 4.18 -0.49
CA VAL A 7 3.41 4.24 -1.58
C VAL A 7 2.96 2.81 -1.86
N PHE A 8 1.68 2.54 -1.70
CA PHE A 8 1.11 1.21 -1.94
C PHE A 8 0.37 1.21 -3.27
N TYR A 9 0.64 0.21 -4.11
CA TYR A 9 -0.03 0.01 -5.38
C TYR A 9 -0.75 -1.32 -5.40
N GLY A 10 -2.05 -1.31 -5.75
CA GLY A 10 -2.93 -2.44 -5.46
C GLY A 10 -3.30 -3.36 -6.61
N SER A 11 -2.96 -3.03 -7.86
CA SER A 11 -3.41 -3.84 -8.99
C SER A 11 -2.65 -5.17 -9.09
N TYR A 12 -3.41 -6.25 -9.31
CA TYR A 12 -2.87 -7.58 -9.61
C TYR A 12 -2.92 -7.94 -11.10
N ARG A 13 -3.41 -7.05 -11.95
CA ARG A 13 -3.55 -7.36 -13.38
C ARG A 13 -2.18 -7.52 -14.03
N SER A 14 -2.11 -8.36 -15.06
CA SER A 14 -0.85 -8.60 -15.78
C SER A 14 -0.44 -7.42 -16.66
N ASP A 15 -1.42 -6.67 -17.17
CA ASP A 15 -1.23 -5.51 -18.07
C ASP A 15 -1.57 -4.19 -17.38
N ARG A 16 -1.18 -4.04 -16.15
CA ARG A 16 -1.60 -2.93 -15.28
C ARG A 16 -0.97 -1.61 -15.70
N MET A 17 -1.80 -0.71 -16.20
CA MET A 17 -1.40 0.63 -16.63
C MET A 17 -1.23 1.60 -15.47
N GLY A 18 -1.92 1.37 -14.37
CA GLY A 18 -1.83 2.23 -13.17
C GLY A 18 -0.47 2.26 -12.51
N ILE A 19 0.42 1.34 -12.86
CA ILE A 19 1.81 1.37 -12.39
C ILE A 19 2.50 2.68 -12.77
N ARG A 20 2.10 3.29 -13.88
CA ARG A 20 2.63 4.60 -14.30
C ARG A 20 2.29 5.69 -13.29
N LEU A 21 1.07 5.68 -12.77
CA LEU A 21 0.67 6.63 -11.73
C LEU A 21 1.47 6.40 -10.45
N ALA A 22 1.66 5.13 -10.06
CA ALA A 22 2.47 4.81 -8.89
C ALA A 22 3.89 5.33 -9.02
N HIS A 23 4.53 5.12 -10.16
CA HIS A 23 5.88 5.65 -10.41
C HIS A 23 5.89 7.18 -10.42
N PHE A 24 4.90 7.81 -11.03
CA PHE A 24 4.79 9.27 -11.04
C PHE A 24 4.71 9.83 -9.61
N VAL A 25 3.91 9.22 -8.76
CA VAL A 25 3.78 9.61 -7.36
C VAL A 25 5.11 9.44 -6.61
N VAL A 26 5.75 8.29 -6.78
CA VAL A 26 7.05 8.01 -6.14
C VAL A 26 8.08 9.05 -6.56
N GLU A 27 8.21 9.32 -7.86
CA GLU A 27 9.17 10.29 -8.37
C GLU A 27 8.89 11.70 -7.85
N GLY A 28 7.62 12.11 -7.80
CA GLY A 28 7.23 13.42 -7.27
C GLY A 28 7.60 13.59 -5.80
N LEU A 29 7.35 12.58 -5.00
CA LEU A 29 7.72 12.63 -3.58
C LEU A 29 9.23 12.62 -3.39
N ARG A 30 9.96 11.83 -4.14
CA ARG A 30 11.43 11.82 -4.10
C ARG A 30 12.01 13.17 -4.53
N ALA A 31 11.47 13.78 -5.57
CA ALA A 31 11.90 15.11 -6.00
C ALA A 31 11.70 16.17 -4.91
N ARG A 32 10.74 15.97 -4.03
CA ARG A 32 10.51 16.84 -2.86
C ARG A 32 11.51 16.58 -1.75
N GLY A 33 12.28 15.51 -1.82
CA GLY A 33 13.29 15.15 -0.82
C GLY A 33 12.85 14.08 0.18
N ASP A 34 11.71 13.43 -0.06
CA ASP A 34 11.24 12.37 0.83
C ASP A 34 11.96 11.04 0.55
N ASP A 35 12.07 10.21 1.57
CA ASP A 35 12.51 8.82 1.47
C ASP A 35 11.28 7.96 1.14
N VAL A 36 11.20 7.44 -0.07
CA VAL A 36 9.98 6.81 -0.59
C VAL A 36 10.25 5.38 -1.03
N GLU A 37 9.42 4.48 -0.56
CA GLU A 37 9.42 3.09 -1.02
C GLU A 37 8.07 2.75 -1.65
N LEU A 38 8.11 2.09 -2.82
CA LEU A 38 6.92 1.55 -3.47
C LEU A 38 6.68 0.13 -2.97
N ILE A 39 5.50 -0.12 -2.44
CA ILE A 39 5.03 -1.45 -2.03
C ILE A 39 3.99 -1.89 -3.05
N ASP A 40 4.38 -2.82 -3.91
CA ASP A 40 3.51 -3.37 -4.95
C ASP A 40 2.82 -4.61 -4.41
N ALA A 41 1.50 -4.55 -4.23
CA ALA A 41 0.74 -5.65 -3.63
C ALA A 41 0.90 -6.96 -4.40
N LYS A 42 1.00 -6.90 -5.73
CA LYS A 42 1.20 -8.10 -6.56
C LYS A 42 2.57 -8.73 -6.31
N GLU A 43 3.61 -7.93 -6.22
CA GLU A 43 4.97 -8.44 -5.96
C GLU A 43 5.11 -9.00 -4.55
N VAL A 44 4.48 -8.35 -3.57
CA VAL A 44 4.44 -8.87 -2.19
C VAL A 44 3.72 -10.21 -2.16
N GLY A 45 2.61 -10.34 -2.89
CA GLY A 45 1.94 -11.60 -3.11
C GLY A 45 1.39 -12.25 -1.87
N LEU A 46 0.80 -11.48 -0.95
CA LEU A 46 0.20 -12.06 0.25
C LEU A 46 -0.94 -13.01 -0.14
N PRO A 47 -1.07 -14.16 0.55
CA PRO A 47 -2.24 -15.00 0.36
C PRO A 47 -3.51 -14.25 0.77
N MET A 48 -4.67 -14.74 0.33
CA MET A 48 -5.94 -14.20 0.81
C MET A 48 -5.95 -14.23 2.33
N LEU A 49 -6.38 -13.13 2.94
CA LEU A 49 -6.35 -12.96 4.39
C LEU A 49 -7.04 -14.12 5.11
N ASP A 50 -6.29 -14.77 5.98
CA ASP A 50 -6.78 -15.73 6.96
C ASP A 50 -6.56 -15.18 8.37
N ARG A 51 -5.30 -14.90 8.71
CA ARG A 51 -4.93 -14.30 9.99
C ARG A 51 -4.31 -12.94 9.81
N MET A 52 -4.80 -11.96 10.54
CA MET A 52 -4.18 -10.64 10.62
C MET A 52 -2.84 -10.72 11.34
N TYR A 53 -1.98 -9.78 11.07
CA TYR A 53 -0.68 -9.70 11.74
C TYR A 53 -0.81 -9.78 13.27
N LYS A 54 -1.77 -9.05 13.83
CA LYS A 54 -1.99 -9.01 15.30
C LYS A 54 -2.41 -10.34 15.91
N GLU A 55 -2.88 -11.30 15.09
CA GLU A 55 -3.31 -12.61 15.59
C GLU A 55 -2.14 -13.60 15.75
N HIS A 56 -0.95 -13.24 15.27
CA HIS A 56 0.25 -14.03 15.49
C HIS A 56 0.91 -13.63 16.81
N PRO A 57 1.55 -14.56 17.53
CA PRO A 57 2.38 -14.18 18.66
C PRO A 57 3.46 -13.20 18.22
N LYS A 58 3.83 -12.28 19.10
CA LYS A 58 4.79 -11.22 18.81
C LYS A 58 6.08 -11.78 18.20
N GLY A 59 6.46 -11.26 17.03
CA GLY A 59 7.69 -11.66 16.33
C GLY A 59 7.60 -13.00 15.62
N GLN A 60 6.45 -13.66 15.62
CA GLN A 60 6.29 -15.02 15.07
C GLN A 60 5.38 -15.07 13.83
N ALA A 61 5.02 -13.94 13.28
CA ALA A 61 4.30 -13.92 12.00
C ALA A 61 5.21 -14.36 10.85
N PRO A 62 4.66 -14.76 9.70
CA PRO A 62 5.49 -14.99 8.51
C PRO A 62 6.42 -13.81 8.24
N ALA A 63 7.63 -14.09 7.75
CA ALA A 63 8.68 -13.08 7.59
C ALA A 63 8.20 -11.86 6.76
N VAL A 64 7.41 -12.10 5.72
CA VAL A 64 6.88 -11.01 4.88
C VAL A 64 5.99 -10.06 5.69
N LEU A 65 5.18 -10.57 6.61
CA LEU A 65 4.33 -9.75 7.47
C LEU A 65 5.16 -8.99 8.51
N GLU A 66 6.17 -9.63 9.10
CA GLU A 66 7.07 -8.95 10.05
C GLU A 66 7.79 -7.79 9.36
N THR A 67 8.30 -8.01 8.16
CA THR A 67 8.98 -6.97 7.37
C THR A 67 8.04 -5.80 7.05
N LEU A 68 6.85 -6.10 6.55
CA LEU A 68 5.87 -5.06 6.22
C LEU A 68 5.41 -4.30 7.46
N ALA A 69 5.13 -5.00 8.55
CA ALA A 69 4.72 -4.36 9.79
C ALA A 69 5.78 -3.36 10.27
N GLY A 70 7.06 -3.73 10.20
CA GLY A 70 8.16 -2.84 10.55
C GLY A 70 8.20 -1.60 9.66
N LYS A 71 8.07 -1.79 8.35
CA LYS A 71 8.05 -0.66 7.40
C LYS A 71 6.88 0.29 7.67
N ILE A 72 5.69 -0.26 7.91
CA ILE A 72 4.50 0.54 8.18
C ILE A 72 4.67 1.34 9.48
N ARG A 73 5.15 0.70 10.54
CA ARG A 73 5.39 1.40 11.81
C ARG A 73 6.42 2.52 11.70
N ASP A 74 7.44 2.32 10.87
CA ASP A 74 8.54 3.29 10.73
C ASP A 74 8.22 4.43 9.76
N ALA A 75 7.13 4.35 9.02
CA ALA A 75 6.74 5.39 8.06
C ALA A 75 6.13 6.60 8.75
N ASP A 76 6.31 7.76 8.15
CA ASP A 76 5.67 9.01 8.59
C ASP A 76 4.29 9.19 7.97
N GLY A 77 4.05 8.57 6.82
CA GLY A 77 2.77 8.65 6.13
C GLY A 77 2.66 7.65 4.99
N PHE A 78 1.45 7.55 4.46
CA PHE A 78 1.13 6.57 3.43
C PHE A 78 0.43 7.24 2.25
N LEU A 79 0.66 6.72 1.05
CA LEU A 79 -0.09 7.08 -0.13
C LEU A 79 -0.54 5.81 -0.85
N PHE A 80 -1.84 5.65 -1.04
CA PHE A 80 -2.41 4.48 -1.68
C PHE A 80 -2.79 4.83 -3.12
N VAL A 81 -2.21 4.09 -4.07
CA VAL A 81 -2.53 4.22 -5.50
C VAL A 81 -3.42 3.05 -5.87
N THR A 82 -4.66 3.33 -6.23
CA THR A 82 -5.65 2.28 -6.48
C THR A 82 -6.55 2.62 -7.65
N GLY A 83 -6.85 1.60 -8.47
CA GLY A 83 -7.95 1.68 -9.41
C GLY A 83 -9.28 1.48 -8.69
N GLU A 84 -10.36 1.93 -9.32
CA GLU A 84 -11.70 1.70 -8.84
C GLU A 84 -12.29 0.51 -9.59
N TYR A 85 -12.77 -0.50 -8.86
CA TYR A 85 -13.47 -1.67 -9.38
C TYR A 85 -14.87 -1.70 -8.80
N ASN A 86 -15.88 -1.44 -9.66
CA ASN A 86 -17.29 -1.51 -9.25
C ASN A 86 -17.57 -0.70 -7.96
N TRP A 87 -17.15 0.56 -7.95
CA TRP A 87 -17.33 1.50 -6.83
C TRP A 87 -16.52 1.14 -5.58
N GLY A 88 -15.49 0.31 -5.73
CA GLY A 88 -14.72 -0.12 -4.59
C GLY A 88 -13.22 -0.15 -4.85
N ILE A 89 -12.49 -0.44 -3.79
CA ILE A 89 -11.04 -0.58 -3.80
C ILE A 89 -10.64 -1.89 -4.50
N GLN A 90 -9.50 -1.89 -5.17
CA GLN A 90 -8.97 -3.11 -5.78
C GLN A 90 -8.73 -4.20 -4.73
N PRO A 91 -9.12 -5.45 -5.00
CA PRO A 91 -9.03 -6.53 -4.01
C PRO A 91 -7.60 -6.79 -3.53
N GLY A 92 -6.60 -6.65 -4.39
CA GLY A 92 -5.21 -6.83 -3.98
C GLY A 92 -4.75 -5.81 -2.94
N LEU A 93 -5.17 -4.56 -3.08
CA LEU A 93 -4.88 -3.53 -2.08
C LEU A 93 -5.63 -3.80 -0.78
N LYS A 94 -6.91 -4.12 -0.88
CA LYS A 94 -7.72 -4.42 0.31
C LYS A 94 -7.16 -5.60 1.08
N ASN A 95 -6.75 -6.66 0.37
CA ASN A 95 -6.15 -7.83 1.00
C ASN A 95 -4.88 -7.47 1.77
N LEU A 96 -3.99 -6.68 1.16
CA LEU A 96 -2.75 -6.28 1.81
C LEU A 96 -3.03 -5.42 3.05
N THR A 97 -3.87 -4.40 2.92
CA THR A 97 -4.11 -3.47 4.02
C THR A 97 -4.84 -4.13 5.18
N ASP A 98 -5.71 -5.10 4.90
CA ASP A 98 -6.48 -5.79 5.94
C ASP A 98 -5.63 -6.74 6.80
N HIS A 99 -4.42 -7.08 6.37
CA HIS A 99 -3.49 -7.86 7.21
C HIS A 99 -3.00 -7.08 8.44
N PHE A 100 -3.13 -5.75 8.43
CA PHE A 100 -2.60 -4.86 9.46
C PHE A 100 -3.72 -4.00 10.03
N LEU A 101 -3.53 -3.50 11.26
CA LEU A 101 -4.48 -2.60 11.92
C LEU A 101 -3.73 -1.52 12.71
N GLU A 102 -3.18 -1.88 13.86
CA GLU A 102 -2.53 -0.91 14.76
C GLU A 102 -1.28 -0.28 14.12
N GLU A 103 -0.67 -0.99 13.18
CA GLU A 103 0.52 -0.52 12.47
C GLU A 103 0.25 0.78 11.69
N TRP A 104 -1.00 1.00 11.25
CA TRP A 104 -1.41 2.22 10.53
C TRP A 104 -1.64 3.44 11.43
N PHE A 105 -1.82 3.23 12.73
CA PHE A 105 -2.36 4.26 13.62
C PHE A 105 -1.47 5.51 13.70
N TRP A 106 -2.14 6.65 13.83
CA TRP A 106 -1.55 7.97 14.10
C TRP A 106 -0.68 8.52 12.98
N ARG A 107 -0.90 8.09 11.75
CA ARG A 107 -0.19 8.64 10.60
C ARG A 107 -1.17 9.05 9.51
N PRO A 108 -0.85 10.13 8.77
CA PRO A 108 -1.70 10.57 7.68
C PRO A 108 -1.62 9.61 6.50
N ALA A 109 -2.71 9.53 5.75
CA ALA A 109 -2.77 8.79 4.51
C ALA A 109 -3.43 9.62 3.43
N ALA A 110 -2.98 9.43 2.20
CA ALA A 110 -3.57 10.01 1.00
C ALA A 110 -3.92 8.91 0.01
N ILE A 111 -4.84 9.21 -0.89
CA ILE A 111 -5.29 8.26 -1.91
C ILE A 111 -5.18 8.94 -3.27
N ALA A 112 -4.56 8.25 -4.24
CA ALA A 112 -4.59 8.59 -5.65
C ALA A 112 -5.35 7.49 -6.37
N SER A 113 -6.53 7.79 -6.88
CA SER A 113 -7.40 6.81 -7.52
C SER A 113 -7.59 7.11 -8.99
N TYR A 114 -7.88 6.06 -9.75
CA TYR A 114 -8.14 6.16 -11.18
C TYR A 114 -9.23 5.17 -11.58
N SER A 115 -9.91 5.46 -12.68
CA SER A 115 -10.94 4.57 -13.24
C SER A 115 -11.07 4.78 -14.74
N ALA A 116 -11.78 3.85 -15.40
CA ALA A 116 -12.14 4.01 -16.80
C ALA A 116 -13.20 5.11 -17.00
N GLY A 117 -14.00 5.37 -15.96
CA GLY A 117 -14.98 6.43 -15.93
C GLY A 117 -14.47 7.70 -15.29
N ARG A 118 -15.39 8.58 -14.91
CA ARG A 118 -15.05 9.90 -14.37
C ARG A 118 -15.10 10.00 -12.84
N PHE A 119 -15.52 8.96 -12.16
CA PHE A 119 -15.73 9.05 -10.71
C PHE A 119 -14.49 8.68 -9.90
N ALA A 120 -13.74 7.66 -10.32
CA ALA A 120 -12.49 7.23 -9.70
C ALA A 120 -12.59 6.95 -8.19
N GLY A 121 -13.71 6.36 -7.78
CA GLY A 121 -13.92 5.99 -6.38
C GLY A 121 -14.88 6.86 -5.63
#